data_0c80c8458ba1beb18585bbde82b09b45
#
_entry.id   0c80c8458ba1beb18585bbde82b09b45
#
_cell.length_a   1.000
_cell.length_b   1.000
_cell.length_c   1.000
_cell.angle_alpha   90.00
_cell.angle_beta   90.00
_cell.angle_gamma   90.00
#
_symmetry.space_group_name_H-M   'P 1'
#
loop_
_entity.id
_entity.type
_entity.pdbx_description
1 polymer ?
#
loop_
_entity_poly.entity_id
_entity_poly.type
_entity_poly.pdbx_seq_one_letter_code
_entity_poly.pdbx_strand_id
1 'polypeptide(L)'
;MKEFVKKKAVIVMDSAGLPNYMTMFYMEPGTYEPEDVPELFKIRNKIVPAVLVSQFTNTMIKGVPASLPYQQPKHTISYDEAAAACGRKGKGWHLMTNTEFVYLLHEAEELGHTIGGNTNYGSNSKNEQESGVRYDSAGRTLTGCDPLTWSHDGTADGVLGLCGNFWEWVTGLRLHKGVVEYTPNNDAAVEGYTEKPDWTVAEVNGRPLKLYGNSAGDVVMSVAEEIEENWEGCHMADLQLEELDEVPEIAYKLGIVPHDWKHETAGLWADSELEESVPIRGSSFNGTSYGGAGALNLRYPRSNVLSFVSFRSALFLEDWELVTELLKAGATAHA
;
A
#
# COMPACT_ATOMS: atom_id res chain seq x y z
N MET A 1 -11.40 -1.01 -13.43
CA MET A 1 -10.07 -1.14 -14.09
C MET A 1 -10.18 -0.95 -15.60
N LYS A 2 -9.20 -0.32 -16.27
CA LYS A 2 -9.23 -0.18 -17.75
C LYS A 2 -9.11 -1.55 -18.41
N GLU A 3 -9.93 -1.86 -19.41
CA GLU A 3 -9.98 -3.17 -20.10
C GLU A 3 -8.65 -3.64 -20.70
N PHE A 4 -7.74 -2.70 -21.01
CA PHE A 4 -6.43 -3.00 -21.57
C PHE A 4 -5.38 -3.34 -20.50
N VAL A 5 -5.65 -3.14 -19.22
CA VAL A 5 -4.78 -3.60 -18.13
C VAL A 5 -5.13 -5.05 -17.82
N LYS A 6 -4.12 -5.91 -17.94
CA LYS A 6 -4.21 -7.34 -17.67
C LYS A 6 -3.45 -7.69 -16.39
N LYS A 7 -3.81 -8.83 -15.80
CA LYS A 7 -3.21 -9.30 -14.55
C LYS A 7 -2.84 -10.77 -14.65
N LYS A 8 -1.71 -11.16 -14.03
CA LYS A 8 -1.24 -12.54 -13.93
C LYS A 8 -0.30 -12.74 -12.75
N ALA A 9 -0.47 -13.85 -12.02
CA ALA A 9 0.54 -14.29 -11.07
C ALA A 9 1.78 -14.87 -11.79
N VAL A 10 2.95 -14.44 -11.34
CA VAL A 10 4.26 -14.88 -11.90
C VAL A 10 5.27 -15.09 -10.77
N ILE A 11 6.33 -15.85 -11.05
CA ILE A 11 7.48 -15.97 -10.16
C ILE A 11 8.65 -15.25 -10.81
N VAL A 12 9.23 -14.29 -10.08
CA VAL A 12 10.38 -13.50 -10.53
C VAL A 12 11.58 -13.77 -9.64
N MET A 13 12.71 -14.12 -10.25
CA MET A 13 13.98 -14.23 -9.54
C MET A 13 14.60 -12.85 -9.38
N ASP A 14 15.01 -12.49 -8.17
CA ASP A 14 15.76 -11.26 -7.94
C ASP A 14 17.27 -11.43 -8.21
N SER A 15 18.04 -10.34 -8.08
CA SER A 15 19.50 -10.38 -8.33
C SER A 15 20.28 -11.30 -7.39
N ALA A 16 19.70 -11.68 -6.25
CA ALA A 16 20.28 -12.66 -5.32
C ALA A 16 19.89 -14.11 -5.66
N GLY A 17 19.09 -14.32 -6.71
CA GLY A 17 18.57 -15.62 -7.12
C GLY A 17 17.45 -16.15 -6.22
N LEU A 18 16.75 -15.28 -5.47
CA LEU A 18 15.60 -15.67 -4.67
C LEU A 18 14.32 -15.55 -5.49
N PRO A 19 13.42 -16.56 -5.43
CA PRO A 19 12.12 -16.47 -6.09
C PRO A 19 11.20 -15.51 -5.32
N ASN A 20 10.40 -14.78 -6.08
CA ASN A 20 9.37 -13.89 -5.56
C ASN A 20 8.05 -14.19 -6.27
N TYR A 21 7.01 -14.49 -5.51
CA TYR A 21 5.66 -14.61 -6.03
C TYR A 21 5.07 -13.20 -6.17
N MET A 22 4.72 -12.83 -7.40
CA MET A 22 4.31 -11.48 -7.76
C MET A 22 2.98 -11.51 -8.52
N THR A 23 2.13 -10.53 -8.28
CA THR A 23 1.01 -10.19 -9.16
C THR A 23 1.51 -9.17 -10.17
N MET A 24 1.56 -9.54 -11.43
CA MET A 24 1.96 -8.66 -12.53
C MET A 24 0.74 -8.00 -13.16
N PHE A 25 0.69 -6.68 -13.13
CA PHE A 25 -0.20 -5.85 -13.92
C PHE A 25 0.56 -5.42 -15.17
N TYR A 26 -0.05 -5.56 -16.35
CA TYR A 26 0.64 -5.26 -17.60
C TYR A 26 -0.31 -4.76 -18.69
N MET A 27 0.26 -4.03 -19.65
CA MET A 27 -0.45 -3.48 -20.79
C MET A 27 0.28 -3.88 -22.08
N GLU A 28 -0.43 -4.47 -23.03
CA GLU A 28 0.15 -4.83 -24.31
C GLU A 28 0.40 -3.57 -25.16
N PRO A 29 1.59 -3.39 -25.76
CA PRO A 29 1.86 -2.25 -26.61
C PRO A 29 0.85 -2.11 -27.76
N GLY A 30 0.36 -0.88 -27.99
CA GLY A 30 -0.61 -0.58 -29.01
C GLY A 30 -2.06 -0.89 -28.68
N THR A 31 -2.36 -1.25 -27.42
CA THR A 31 -3.75 -1.50 -26.97
C THR A 31 -4.34 -0.32 -26.17
N TYR A 32 -3.59 0.75 -25.96
CA TYR A 32 -3.97 1.90 -25.14
C TYR A 32 -3.46 3.21 -25.72
N GLU A 33 -4.14 4.31 -25.40
CA GLU A 33 -3.65 5.66 -25.64
C GLU A 33 -2.91 6.20 -24.39
N PRO A 34 -1.84 6.99 -24.53
CA PRO A 34 -1.01 7.47 -23.41
C PRO A 34 -1.79 8.21 -22.31
N GLU A 35 -2.82 8.98 -22.69
CA GLU A 35 -3.68 9.72 -21.77
C GLU A 35 -4.56 8.82 -20.89
N ASP A 36 -4.92 7.64 -21.39
CA ASP A 36 -5.75 6.67 -20.68
C ASP A 36 -4.98 5.79 -19.70
N VAL A 37 -3.64 5.79 -19.76
CA VAL A 37 -2.78 4.96 -18.93
C VAL A 37 -2.94 5.32 -17.44
N PRO A 38 -3.22 4.33 -16.56
CA PRO A 38 -3.26 4.57 -15.12
C PRO A 38 -1.94 5.09 -14.55
N GLU A 39 -2.01 5.85 -13.46
CA GLU A 39 -0.81 6.39 -12.79
C GLU A 39 0.17 5.31 -12.35
N LEU A 40 -0.33 4.12 -12.01
CA LEU A 40 0.46 2.92 -11.70
C LEU A 40 1.62 2.69 -12.68
N PHE A 41 1.37 2.91 -13.99
CA PHE A 41 2.34 2.65 -15.06
C PHE A 41 3.13 3.88 -15.49
N LYS A 42 2.91 5.05 -14.88
CA LYS A 42 3.62 6.29 -15.19
C LYS A 42 4.75 6.49 -14.19
N ILE A 43 6.01 6.42 -14.66
CA ILE A 43 7.21 6.58 -13.83
C ILE A 43 8.17 7.54 -14.53
N ARG A 44 8.45 8.70 -13.91
CA ARG A 44 9.39 9.72 -14.44
C ARG A 44 9.19 10.04 -15.92
N ASN A 45 8.01 10.42 -16.31
CA ASN A 45 7.64 10.75 -17.70
C ASN A 45 7.74 9.57 -18.70
N LYS A 46 7.81 8.33 -18.21
CA LYS A 46 7.76 7.13 -19.04
C LYS A 46 6.52 6.32 -18.68
N ILE A 47 5.98 5.65 -19.69
CA ILE A 47 4.99 4.60 -19.51
C ILE A 47 5.74 3.27 -19.48
N VAL A 48 5.66 2.55 -18.36
CA VAL A 48 6.24 1.22 -18.23
C VAL A 48 5.22 0.15 -18.62
N PRO A 49 5.63 -0.94 -19.31
CA PRO A 49 4.69 -1.97 -19.74
C PRO A 49 4.14 -2.83 -18.61
N ALA A 50 4.82 -2.93 -17.48
CA ALA A 50 4.35 -3.72 -16.34
C ALA A 50 4.83 -3.19 -15.00
N VAL A 51 3.95 -3.36 -13.99
CA VAL A 51 4.25 -3.19 -12.58
C VAL A 51 3.84 -4.47 -11.86
N LEU A 52 4.71 -4.97 -10.99
CA LEU A 52 4.54 -6.20 -10.24
C LEU A 52 4.53 -5.87 -8.75
N VAL A 53 3.54 -6.37 -8.04
CA VAL A 53 3.46 -6.24 -6.58
C VAL A 53 3.65 -7.62 -5.95
N SER A 54 4.44 -7.70 -4.88
CA SER A 54 4.59 -8.94 -4.11
C SER A 54 3.23 -9.49 -3.71
N GLN A 55 2.92 -10.75 -4.06
CA GLN A 55 1.66 -11.38 -3.64
C GLN A 55 1.54 -11.48 -2.12
N PHE A 56 2.67 -11.66 -1.45
CA PHE A 56 2.75 -11.82 0.00
C PHE A 56 3.60 -10.73 0.64
N THR A 57 3.25 -10.36 1.87
CA THR A 57 4.12 -9.56 2.74
C THR A 57 5.51 -10.20 2.80
N ASN A 58 6.58 -9.42 2.68
CA ASN A 58 7.92 -9.98 2.55
C ASN A 58 8.41 -10.66 3.83
N THR A 59 9.04 -11.82 3.64
CA THR A 59 9.96 -12.41 4.61
C THR A 59 11.40 -11.94 4.32
N MET A 60 12.36 -12.31 5.18
CA MET A 60 13.76 -11.95 5.00
C MET A 60 14.64 -13.19 4.94
N ILE A 61 15.33 -13.43 3.81
CA ILE A 61 16.25 -14.54 3.62
C ILE A 61 17.66 -13.99 3.47
N LYS A 62 18.53 -14.23 4.47
CA LYS A 62 19.91 -13.74 4.49
C LYS A 62 20.03 -12.23 4.20
N GLY A 63 19.10 -11.44 4.70
CA GLY A 63 19.11 -9.99 4.51
C GLY A 63 18.49 -9.48 3.22
N VAL A 64 17.91 -10.36 2.40
CA VAL A 64 17.19 -10.01 1.17
C VAL A 64 15.70 -10.30 1.36
N PRO A 65 14.80 -9.34 1.08
CA PRO A 65 13.36 -9.56 1.19
C PRO A 65 12.86 -10.45 0.05
N ALA A 66 11.94 -11.35 0.37
CA ALA A 66 11.33 -12.25 -0.61
C ALA A 66 9.83 -12.40 -0.37
N SER A 67 9.04 -12.39 -1.44
CA SER A 67 7.61 -12.67 -1.43
C SER A 67 7.39 -14.18 -1.58
N LEU A 68 7.21 -14.87 -0.46
CA LEU A 68 7.08 -16.34 -0.43
C LEU A 68 5.86 -16.73 0.43
N PRO A 69 5.13 -17.81 0.03
CA PRO A 69 4.08 -18.37 0.87
C PRO A 69 4.68 -19.14 2.05
N TYR A 70 3.86 -19.38 3.08
CA TYR A 70 4.17 -20.18 4.27
C TYR A 70 5.37 -19.66 5.08
N GLN A 71 5.63 -18.37 5.05
CA GLN A 71 6.70 -17.72 5.79
C GLN A 71 6.17 -16.80 6.89
N GLN A 72 7.01 -16.55 7.89
CA GLN A 72 6.77 -15.47 8.85
C GLN A 72 7.12 -14.15 8.16
N PRO A 73 6.19 -13.16 8.12
CA PRO A 73 6.49 -11.84 7.61
C PRO A 73 7.64 -11.19 8.38
N LYS A 74 8.53 -10.51 7.68
CA LYS A 74 9.55 -9.67 8.34
C LYS A 74 8.88 -8.45 8.92
N HIS A 75 9.03 -8.25 10.23
CA HIS A 75 8.59 -7.07 10.96
C HIS A 75 9.74 -6.48 11.78
N THR A 76 9.47 -5.44 12.56
CA THR A 76 10.51 -4.76 13.36
C THR A 76 11.63 -4.27 12.45
N ILE A 77 11.27 -3.38 11.55
CA ILE A 77 12.11 -2.76 10.54
C ILE A 77 11.63 -1.33 10.32
N SER A 78 12.54 -0.38 10.17
CA SER A 78 12.19 1.00 9.85
C SER A 78 11.81 1.16 8.36
N TYR A 79 11.17 2.27 8.04
CA TYR A 79 10.84 2.61 6.66
C TYR A 79 12.09 2.65 5.76
N ASP A 80 13.17 3.31 6.22
CA ASP A 80 14.40 3.43 5.44
C ASP A 80 15.11 2.08 5.23
N GLU A 81 15.13 1.23 6.27
CA GLU A 81 15.68 -0.12 6.15
C GLU A 81 14.88 -0.99 5.18
N ALA A 82 13.54 -0.88 5.21
CA ALA A 82 12.65 -1.60 4.31
C ALA A 82 12.87 -1.16 2.85
N ALA A 83 12.91 0.16 2.60
CA ALA A 83 13.17 0.71 1.27
C ALA A 83 14.54 0.29 0.72
N ALA A 84 15.59 0.43 1.54
CA ALA A 84 16.94 -0.01 1.16
C ALA A 84 17.02 -1.52 0.91
N ALA A 85 16.28 -2.33 1.68
CA ALA A 85 16.24 -3.77 1.46
C ALA A 85 15.59 -4.12 0.13
N CYS A 86 14.47 -3.47 -0.21
CA CYS A 86 13.79 -3.65 -1.50
C CYS A 86 14.68 -3.24 -2.68
N GLY A 87 15.34 -2.09 -2.62
CA GLY A 87 16.23 -1.61 -3.68
C GLY A 87 17.42 -2.54 -3.95
N ARG A 88 17.92 -3.27 -2.94
CA ARG A 88 19.02 -4.23 -3.13
C ARG A 88 18.64 -5.47 -3.96
N LYS A 89 17.38 -5.68 -4.25
CA LYS A 89 16.90 -6.82 -5.09
C LYS A 89 17.27 -6.65 -6.57
N GLY A 90 17.61 -5.45 -7.02
CA GLY A 90 18.03 -5.16 -8.40
C GLY A 90 17.28 -3.99 -9.02
N LYS A 91 17.53 -3.75 -10.29
CA LYS A 91 16.94 -2.63 -11.03
C LYS A 91 15.40 -2.74 -11.05
N GLY A 92 14.73 -1.62 -10.79
CA GLY A 92 13.26 -1.53 -10.78
C GLY A 92 12.59 -2.04 -9.49
N TRP A 93 13.32 -2.76 -8.62
CA TRP A 93 12.81 -3.16 -7.33
C TRP A 93 12.76 -1.99 -6.35
N HIS A 94 11.65 -1.86 -5.62
CA HIS A 94 11.42 -0.77 -4.67
C HIS A 94 10.47 -1.20 -3.54
N LEU A 95 10.38 -0.40 -2.49
CA LEU A 95 9.34 -0.51 -1.48
C LEU A 95 8.02 -0.14 -2.13
N MET A 96 6.97 -0.95 -1.94
CA MET A 96 5.63 -0.70 -2.47
C MET A 96 5.22 0.76 -2.26
N THR A 97 4.72 1.40 -3.33
CA THR A 97 4.29 2.80 -3.28
C THR A 97 2.84 2.93 -2.82
N ASN A 98 2.48 4.14 -2.39
CA ASN A 98 1.08 4.47 -2.10
C ASN A 98 0.20 4.35 -3.36
N THR A 99 0.72 4.75 -4.52
CA THR A 99 0.02 4.60 -5.81
C THR A 99 -0.30 3.13 -6.10
N GLU A 100 0.63 2.22 -5.86
CA GLU A 100 0.44 0.78 -6.04
C GLU A 100 -0.58 0.22 -5.05
N PHE A 101 -0.48 0.61 -3.77
CA PHE A 101 -1.42 0.16 -2.75
C PHE A 101 -2.85 0.63 -3.06
N VAL A 102 -3.01 1.91 -3.39
CA VAL A 102 -4.31 2.52 -3.70
C VAL A 102 -4.91 1.93 -4.99
N TYR A 103 -4.07 1.62 -5.98
CA TYR A 103 -4.53 0.93 -7.20
C TYR A 103 -5.24 -0.40 -6.86
N LEU A 104 -4.68 -1.18 -5.93
CA LEU A 104 -5.29 -2.44 -5.48
C LEU A 104 -6.59 -2.21 -4.70
N LEU A 105 -6.68 -1.15 -3.89
CA LEU A 105 -7.92 -0.79 -3.20
C LEU A 105 -9.01 -0.40 -4.19
N HIS A 106 -8.70 0.41 -5.18
CA HIS A 106 -9.67 0.84 -6.20
C HIS A 106 -10.10 -0.34 -7.07
N GLU A 107 -9.21 -1.28 -7.41
CA GLU A 107 -9.59 -2.50 -8.13
C GLU A 107 -10.61 -3.32 -7.32
N ALA A 108 -10.37 -3.50 -6.01
CA ALA A 108 -11.31 -4.20 -5.14
C ALA A 108 -12.67 -3.48 -5.05
N GLU A 109 -12.65 -2.15 -4.93
CA GLU A 109 -13.87 -1.32 -4.90
C GLU A 109 -14.67 -1.46 -6.20
N GLU A 110 -14.04 -1.35 -7.37
CA GLU A 110 -14.68 -1.56 -8.68
C GLU A 110 -15.28 -2.96 -8.85
N LEU A 111 -14.66 -3.98 -8.26
CA LEU A 111 -15.15 -5.34 -8.26
C LEU A 111 -16.27 -5.58 -7.23
N GLY A 112 -16.55 -4.61 -6.35
CA GLY A 112 -17.43 -4.78 -5.21
C GLY A 112 -16.93 -5.82 -4.20
N HIS A 113 -15.60 -6.03 -4.13
CA HIS A 113 -14.96 -7.02 -3.28
C HIS A 113 -14.44 -6.37 -1.99
N THR A 114 -14.88 -6.90 -0.84
CA THR A 114 -14.33 -6.50 0.47
C THR A 114 -13.13 -7.37 0.80
N ILE A 115 -11.95 -6.77 0.87
CA ILE A 115 -10.70 -7.47 1.19
C ILE A 115 -10.72 -7.89 2.66
N GLY A 116 -10.78 -9.18 2.92
CA GLY A 116 -10.65 -9.76 4.26
C GLY A 116 -9.19 -9.79 4.74
N GLY A 117 -9.01 -10.12 6.04
CA GLY A 117 -7.66 -10.21 6.58
C GLY A 117 -7.60 -10.58 8.06
N ASN A 118 -6.39 -10.89 8.54
CA ASN A 118 -6.15 -11.15 9.96
C ASN A 118 -6.22 -9.85 10.78
N THR A 119 -7.42 -9.47 11.19
CA THR A 119 -7.66 -8.27 12.02
C THR A 119 -8.07 -8.61 13.46
N ASN A 120 -8.26 -9.90 13.77
CA ASN A 120 -8.65 -10.38 15.09
C ASN A 120 -7.85 -11.65 15.49
N TYR A 121 -6.57 -11.45 15.83
CA TYR A 121 -5.70 -12.49 16.42
C TYR A 121 -5.70 -13.84 15.68
N GLY A 122 -5.64 -13.82 14.37
CA GLY A 122 -5.60 -14.98 13.46
C GLY A 122 -6.87 -15.17 12.63
N SER A 123 -7.89 -14.35 12.85
CA SER A 123 -9.17 -14.37 12.11
C SER A 123 -9.53 -12.98 11.59
N ASN A 124 -10.56 -12.93 10.74
CA ASN A 124 -11.15 -11.69 10.26
C ASN A 124 -12.20 -11.17 11.24
N SER A 125 -12.04 -9.94 11.76
CA SER A 125 -13.00 -9.34 12.70
C SER A 125 -14.39 -9.11 12.09
N LYS A 126 -14.48 -8.97 10.77
CA LYS A 126 -15.75 -8.81 10.03
C LYS A 126 -16.37 -10.15 9.63
N ASN A 127 -15.61 -11.26 9.66
CA ASN A 127 -16.06 -12.63 9.36
C ASN A 127 -15.21 -13.65 10.13
N GLU A 128 -15.61 -14.00 11.34
CA GLU A 128 -14.87 -14.89 12.24
C GLU A 128 -14.68 -16.32 11.71
N GLN A 129 -15.41 -16.71 10.66
CA GLN A 129 -15.24 -18.02 10.01
C GLN A 129 -13.99 -18.07 9.14
N GLU A 130 -13.45 -16.91 8.75
CA GLU A 130 -12.21 -16.77 8.01
C GLU A 130 -11.02 -16.66 8.95
N SER A 131 -10.02 -17.51 8.76
CA SER A 131 -8.79 -17.49 9.55
C SER A 131 -7.59 -17.92 8.73
N GLY A 132 -6.42 -17.34 9.05
CA GLY A 132 -5.12 -17.79 8.55
C GLY A 132 -4.44 -18.77 9.49
N VAL A 133 -3.33 -19.35 9.07
CA VAL A 133 -2.52 -20.27 9.89
C VAL A 133 -1.63 -19.48 10.84
N ARG A 134 -1.93 -19.53 12.12
CA ARG A 134 -1.14 -18.85 13.17
C ARG A 134 0.23 -19.48 13.35
N TYR A 135 1.27 -18.68 13.53
CA TYR A 135 2.61 -19.16 13.86
C TYR A 135 3.09 -18.80 15.26
N ASP A 136 2.36 -17.92 15.97
CA ASP A 136 2.68 -17.51 17.33
C ASP A 136 1.45 -17.35 18.24
N SER A 137 1.70 -17.13 19.51
CA SER A 137 0.64 -16.93 20.52
C SER A 137 -0.03 -15.55 20.42
N ALA A 138 0.56 -14.60 19.70
CA ALA A 138 -0.04 -13.28 19.46
C ALA A 138 -1.13 -13.32 18.38
N GLY A 139 -1.25 -14.43 17.64
CA GLY A 139 -2.24 -14.60 16.59
C GLY A 139 -1.81 -14.09 15.22
N ARG A 140 -0.51 -13.92 15.00
CA ARG A 140 0.03 -13.59 13.69
C ARG A 140 0.01 -14.81 12.78
N THR A 141 -0.23 -14.60 11.48
CA THR A 141 -0.40 -15.67 10.50
C THR A 141 0.76 -15.74 9.52
N LEU A 142 1.02 -16.97 9.01
CA LEU A 142 1.97 -17.19 7.92
C LEU A 142 1.42 -16.59 6.62
N THR A 143 2.30 -16.14 5.75
CA THR A 143 1.97 -15.64 4.41
C THR A 143 1.35 -16.73 3.54
N GLY A 144 0.39 -16.36 2.68
CA GLY A 144 -0.19 -17.29 1.70
C GLY A 144 -0.94 -18.49 2.27
N CYS A 145 -1.29 -18.43 3.57
CA CYS A 145 -2.15 -19.41 4.24
C CYS A 145 -3.59 -18.87 4.41
N ASP A 146 -3.89 -17.81 3.72
CA ASP A 146 -5.08 -17.00 3.87
C ASP A 146 -6.19 -17.51 2.93
N PRO A 147 -7.48 -17.34 3.28
CA PRO A 147 -8.57 -17.56 2.34
C PRO A 147 -8.44 -16.63 1.11
N LEU A 148 -8.93 -17.07 -0.05
CA LEU A 148 -8.88 -16.23 -1.27
C LEU A 148 -9.67 -14.93 -1.13
N THR A 149 -10.67 -14.87 -0.26
CA THR A 149 -11.39 -13.64 0.10
C THR A 149 -10.49 -12.57 0.72
N TRP A 150 -9.26 -12.94 1.13
CA TRP A 150 -8.25 -12.01 1.65
C TRP A 150 -7.30 -11.49 0.56
N SER A 151 -7.44 -11.98 -0.68
CA SER A 151 -6.76 -11.33 -1.81
C SER A 151 -7.53 -10.08 -2.25
N HIS A 152 -6.85 -9.11 -2.83
CA HIS A 152 -7.49 -7.84 -3.21
C HIS A 152 -8.62 -7.97 -4.24
N ASP A 153 -8.65 -9.06 -4.98
CA ASP A 153 -9.64 -9.33 -6.04
C ASP A 153 -10.39 -10.67 -5.87
N GLY A 154 -10.20 -11.36 -4.75
CA GLY A 154 -10.82 -12.65 -4.47
C GLY A 154 -10.24 -13.82 -5.26
N THR A 155 -9.12 -13.66 -5.98
CA THR A 155 -8.50 -14.68 -6.83
C THR A 155 -7.12 -15.12 -6.35
N ALA A 156 -6.63 -16.25 -6.88
CA ALA A 156 -5.30 -16.76 -6.59
C ALA A 156 -4.18 -15.93 -7.26
N ASP A 157 -4.50 -15.17 -8.29
CA ASP A 157 -3.57 -14.26 -8.98
C ASP A 157 -3.46 -12.90 -8.25
N GLY A 158 -4.32 -12.65 -7.27
CA GLY A 158 -4.37 -11.42 -6.52
C GLY A 158 -3.27 -11.27 -5.47
N VAL A 159 -3.19 -10.07 -4.90
CA VAL A 159 -2.28 -9.73 -3.80
C VAL A 159 -2.97 -10.05 -2.47
N LEU A 160 -2.36 -10.91 -1.65
CA LEU A 160 -2.87 -11.34 -0.35
C LEU A 160 -2.27 -10.53 0.80
N GLY A 161 -3.03 -10.41 1.90
CA GLY A 161 -2.53 -9.80 3.13
C GLY A 161 -2.41 -8.29 3.10
N LEU A 162 -3.18 -7.59 2.24
CA LEU A 162 -3.31 -6.13 2.30
C LEU A 162 -4.13 -5.67 3.51
N CYS A 163 -4.88 -6.56 4.11
CA CYS A 163 -5.69 -6.31 5.29
C CYS A 163 -5.18 -7.13 6.48
N GLY A 164 -4.85 -6.46 7.57
CA GLY A 164 -4.49 -7.12 8.82
C GLY A 164 -3.12 -7.78 8.84
N ASN A 165 -2.89 -8.65 9.82
CA ASN A 165 -1.65 -9.32 10.17
C ASN A 165 -0.54 -8.33 10.58
N PHE A 166 -0.04 -7.54 9.65
CA PHE A 166 0.92 -6.45 9.88
C PHE A 166 0.52 -5.22 9.10
N TRP A 167 0.67 -4.05 9.71
CA TRP A 167 0.78 -2.81 8.96
C TRP A 167 1.94 -2.91 7.98
N GLU A 168 1.85 -2.24 6.84
CA GLU A 168 2.92 -2.23 5.86
C GLU A 168 3.39 -0.80 5.57
N TRP A 169 4.70 -0.57 5.64
CA TRP A 169 5.32 0.65 5.15
C TRP A 169 5.06 0.79 3.65
N VAL A 170 4.60 1.97 3.23
CA VAL A 170 4.50 2.34 1.80
C VAL A 170 5.16 3.70 1.58
N THR A 171 5.63 3.98 0.37
CA THR A 171 6.31 5.22 0.01
C THR A 171 5.47 6.11 -0.90
N GLY A 172 5.83 7.39 -1.05
CA GLY A 172 5.15 8.31 -1.98
C GLY A 172 3.97 9.09 -1.40
N LEU A 173 3.75 9.02 -0.08
CA LEU A 173 2.80 9.84 0.68
C LEU A 173 3.45 10.23 2.01
N ARG A 174 3.15 11.41 2.55
CA ARG A 174 3.50 11.80 3.92
C ARG A 174 2.59 12.89 4.46
N LEU A 175 2.64 13.12 5.78
CA LEU A 175 2.31 14.39 6.38
C LEU A 175 3.59 15.14 6.72
N HIS A 176 3.64 16.40 6.37
CA HIS A 176 4.66 17.34 6.79
C HIS A 176 3.98 18.43 7.63
N LYS A 177 4.10 18.32 8.96
CA LYS A 177 3.36 19.18 9.91
C LYS A 177 1.86 19.26 9.58
N GLY A 178 1.24 18.10 9.39
CA GLY A 178 -0.16 17.98 9.03
C GLY A 178 -0.50 18.25 7.57
N VAL A 179 0.38 18.87 6.77
CA VAL A 179 0.17 19.05 5.32
C VAL A 179 0.32 17.74 4.59
N VAL A 180 -0.66 17.40 3.76
CA VAL A 180 -0.62 16.20 2.92
C VAL A 180 0.29 16.45 1.73
N GLU A 181 1.35 15.67 1.62
CA GLU A 181 2.27 15.70 0.48
C GLU A 181 2.39 14.32 -0.15
N TYR A 182 2.49 14.28 -1.47
CA TYR A 182 2.56 13.04 -2.24
C TYR A 182 3.50 13.14 -3.41
N THR A 183 3.90 12.02 -3.96
CA THR A 183 4.64 11.94 -5.22
C THR A 183 3.67 11.57 -6.34
N PRO A 184 3.53 12.41 -7.38
CA PRO A 184 2.64 12.16 -8.51
C PRO A 184 2.95 10.87 -9.23
N ASN A 185 1.95 10.30 -9.89
CA ASN A 185 2.05 9.05 -10.63
C ASN A 185 2.58 7.89 -9.74
N ASN A 186 3.47 7.07 -10.28
CA ASN A 186 4.21 6.05 -9.53
C ASN A 186 5.71 6.44 -9.42
N ASP A 187 6.01 7.74 -9.38
CA ASP A 187 7.39 8.25 -9.39
C ASP A 187 8.17 7.90 -8.13
N ALA A 188 7.47 7.51 -7.04
CA ALA A 188 8.09 6.99 -5.83
C ALA A 188 8.73 5.59 -6.01
N ALA A 189 8.49 4.91 -7.13
CA ALA A 189 9.07 3.60 -7.46
C ALA A 189 10.54 3.67 -7.91
N VAL A 190 11.11 4.86 -8.12
CA VAL A 190 12.48 4.99 -8.63
C VAL A 190 13.53 4.66 -7.59
N GLU A 191 14.69 4.19 -8.05
CA GLU A 191 15.85 3.90 -7.21
C GLU A 191 16.29 5.14 -6.42
N GLY A 192 16.59 4.95 -5.13
CA GLY A 192 17.03 6.03 -4.24
C GLY A 192 15.96 7.07 -3.89
N TYR A 193 14.69 6.81 -4.22
CA TYR A 193 13.60 7.74 -3.95
C TYR A 193 13.58 8.24 -2.48
N THR A 194 13.71 7.33 -1.52
CA THR A 194 13.64 7.69 -0.09
C THR A 194 14.81 8.56 0.40
N GLU A 195 15.90 8.64 -0.36
CA GLU A 195 17.04 9.53 -0.09
C GLU A 195 16.80 10.93 -0.68
N LYS A 196 16.08 11.02 -1.77
CA LYS A 196 15.78 12.28 -2.49
C LYS A 196 14.33 12.27 -2.98
N PRO A 197 13.36 12.32 -2.07
CA PRO A 197 11.95 12.34 -2.43
C PRO A 197 11.58 13.65 -3.12
N ASP A 198 10.64 13.55 -4.05
CA ASP A 198 10.08 14.69 -4.80
C ASP A 198 8.62 14.88 -4.37
N TRP A 199 8.37 15.85 -3.50
CA TRP A 199 7.09 16.04 -2.88
C TRP A 199 6.27 17.12 -3.58
N THR A 200 4.99 16.83 -3.79
CA THR A 200 3.96 17.73 -4.25
C THR A 200 2.92 17.91 -3.15
N VAL A 201 2.58 19.15 -2.81
CA VAL A 201 1.51 19.44 -1.85
C VAL A 201 0.16 19.06 -2.49
N ALA A 202 -0.65 18.29 -1.75
CA ALA A 202 -2.04 18.08 -2.15
C ALA A 202 -2.83 19.36 -1.90
N GLU A 203 -3.49 19.87 -2.91
CA GLU A 203 -4.22 21.14 -2.84
C GLU A 203 -5.70 20.99 -3.21
N VAL A 204 -6.53 21.81 -2.58
CA VAL A 204 -7.94 22.00 -2.92
C VAL A 204 -8.15 23.48 -3.21
N ASN A 205 -8.44 23.82 -4.46
CA ASN A 205 -8.60 25.20 -4.91
C ASN A 205 -7.40 26.12 -4.57
N GLY A 206 -6.17 25.58 -4.69
CA GLY A 206 -4.93 26.32 -4.40
C GLY A 206 -4.61 26.46 -2.91
N ARG A 207 -5.31 25.75 -2.02
CA ARG A 207 -5.04 25.70 -0.59
C ARG A 207 -4.53 24.30 -0.20
N PRO A 208 -3.45 24.21 0.62
CA PRO A 208 -2.92 22.91 1.07
C PRO A 208 -3.96 22.09 1.82
N LEU A 209 -4.12 20.82 1.44
CA LEU A 209 -4.91 19.85 2.19
C LEU A 209 -4.12 19.42 3.43
N LYS A 210 -4.78 19.39 4.56
CA LYS A 210 -4.18 19.03 5.86
C LYS A 210 -4.98 17.93 6.54
N LEU A 211 -4.27 17.12 7.34
CA LEU A 211 -4.84 16.13 8.26
C LEU A 211 -4.18 16.32 9.63
N TYR A 212 -4.98 16.38 10.68
CA TYR A 212 -4.49 16.57 12.04
C TYR A 212 -5.46 16.00 13.08
N GLY A 213 -4.99 15.80 14.30
CA GLY A 213 -5.84 15.57 15.45
C GLY A 213 -6.25 16.91 16.09
N ASN A 214 -7.47 17.02 16.61
CA ASN A 214 -7.89 18.18 17.35
C ASN A 214 -8.02 17.91 18.87
N SER A 215 -8.14 18.95 19.66
CA SER A 215 -8.29 18.84 21.12
C SER A 215 -9.64 18.22 21.56
N ALA A 216 -10.60 18.06 20.66
CA ALA A 216 -11.86 17.34 20.91
C ALA A 216 -11.74 15.82 20.76
N GLY A 217 -10.60 15.32 20.23
CA GLY A 217 -10.35 13.91 20.01
C GLY A 217 -10.74 13.41 18.62
N ASP A 218 -10.89 14.32 17.67
CA ASP A 218 -11.25 13.97 16.29
C ASP A 218 -10.05 14.03 15.36
N VAL A 219 -10.06 13.22 14.28
CA VAL A 219 -9.23 13.44 13.10
C VAL A 219 -9.97 14.40 12.17
N VAL A 220 -9.29 15.46 11.74
CA VAL A 220 -9.84 16.54 10.92
C VAL A 220 -9.10 16.59 9.58
N MET A 221 -9.87 16.66 8.49
CA MET A 221 -9.40 17.03 7.15
C MET A 221 -9.77 18.48 6.87
N SER A 222 -8.78 19.31 6.54
CA SER A 222 -8.96 20.76 6.49
C SER A 222 -8.17 21.41 5.37
N VAL A 223 -8.58 22.61 5.00
CA VAL A 223 -7.77 23.56 4.20
C VAL A 223 -7.58 24.88 4.94
N ALA A 224 -7.87 24.92 6.26
CA ALA A 224 -7.65 26.09 7.12
C ALA A 224 -6.18 26.54 7.09
N GLU A 225 -5.93 27.84 7.24
CA GLU A 225 -4.57 28.39 7.27
C GLU A 225 -3.81 27.90 8.49
N GLU A 226 -4.44 27.90 9.66
CA GLU A 226 -3.90 27.39 10.93
C GLU A 226 -4.62 26.09 11.31
N ILE A 227 -3.91 25.15 11.92
CA ILE A 227 -4.44 23.89 12.45
C ILE A 227 -3.91 23.64 13.86
N GLU A 228 -4.58 22.80 14.62
CA GLU A 228 -4.04 22.34 15.90
C GLU A 228 -2.83 21.39 15.64
N GLU A 229 -1.83 21.49 16.52
CA GLU A 229 -0.71 20.55 16.55
C GLU A 229 -1.06 19.43 17.54
N ASN A 230 -1.58 18.31 17.03
CA ASN A 230 -1.97 17.15 17.84
C ASN A 230 -2.07 15.91 16.94
N TRP A 231 -2.14 14.73 17.59
CA TRP A 231 -2.42 13.48 16.91
C TRP A 231 -3.72 12.86 17.41
N GLU A 232 -4.46 12.23 16.53
CA GLU A 232 -5.66 11.47 16.85
C GLU A 232 -5.87 10.30 15.89
N GLY A 233 -6.83 9.43 16.24
CA GLY A 233 -7.29 8.32 15.41
C GLY A 233 -8.80 8.14 15.50
N CYS A 234 -9.42 7.87 14.35
CA CYS A 234 -10.87 7.64 14.27
C CYS A 234 -11.19 6.47 13.32
N HIS A 235 -12.44 6.03 13.29
CA HIS A 235 -12.94 5.35 12.11
C HIS A 235 -13.07 6.36 10.97
N MET A 236 -12.81 5.95 9.73
CA MET A 236 -12.92 6.87 8.58
C MET A 236 -14.30 7.52 8.50
N ALA A 237 -15.36 6.79 8.90
CA ALA A 237 -16.73 7.33 8.97
C ALA A 237 -16.91 8.49 9.95
N ASP A 238 -16.02 8.64 10.93
CA ASP A 238 -16.07 9.70 11.96
C ASP A 238 -15.16 10.89 11.61
N LEU A 239 -14.48 10.88 10.45
CA LEU A 239 -13.63 11.97 9.97
C LEU A 239 -14.41 13.30 9.95
N GLN A 240 -13.83 14.32 10.56
CA GLN A 240 -14.40 15.67 10.54
C GLN A 240 -13.83 16.47 9.35
N LEU A 241 -14.67 17.35 8.79
CA LEU A 241 -14.26 18.27 7.72
C LEU A 241 -14.29 19.70 8.24
N GLU A 242 -13.22 20.46 7.99
CA GLU A 242 -13.12 21.87 8.34
C GLU A 242 -12.78 22.69 7.11
N GLU A 243 -13.55 23.75 6.85
CA GLU A 243 -13.46 24.57 5.63
C GLU A 243 -13.55 23.77 4.32
N LEU A 244 -14.22 22.62 4.38
CA LEU A 244 -14.51 21.72 3.26
C LEU A 244 -15.99 21.33 3.33
N ASP A 245 -16.72 21.48 2.23
CA ASP A 245 -18.12 21.04 2.11
C ASP A 245 -18.23 19.52 1.96
N GLU A 246 -17.21 18.89 1.33
CA GLU A 246 -17.12 17.47 1.08
C GLU A 246 -15.64 17.01 1.06
N VAL A 247 -15.42 15.70 1.14
CA VAL A 247 -14.08 15.14 0.96
C VAL A 247 -13.62 15.42 -0.47
N PRO A 248 -12.44 16.04 -0.66
CA PRO A 248 -11.97 16.40 -2.00
C PRO A 248 -11.48 15.18 -2.78
N GLU A 249 -11.59 15.22 -4.11
CA GLU A 249 -11.19 14.15 -5.04
C GLU A 249 -9.74 13.69 -4.81
N ILE A 250 -8.85 14.61 -4.48
CA ILE A 250 -7.45 14.27 -4.19
C ILE A 250 -7.31 13.33 -2.99
N ALA A 251 -8.21 13.39 -2.01
CA ALA A 251 -8.18 12.49 -0.86
C ALA A 251 -8.56 11.05 -1.25
N TYR A 252 -9.53 10.88 -2.14
CA TYR A 252 -9.87 9.57 -2.72
C TYR A 252 -8.71 9.03 -3.57
N LYS A 253 -8.17 9.87 -4.44
CA LYS A 253 -7.03 9.55 -5.31
C LYS A 253 -5.81 9.07 -4.52
N LEU A 254 -5.54 9.66 -3.36
CA LEU A 254 -4.44 9.27 -2.47
C LEU A 254 -4.81 8.13 -1.52
N GLY A 255 -6.04 7.64 -1.56
CA GLY A 255 -6.56 6.58 -0.70
C GLY A 255 -6.55 6.96 0.77
N ILE A 256 -6.75 8.25 1.09
CA ILE A 256 -6.90 8.71 2.47
C ILE A 256 -8.22 8.18 3.02
N VAL A 257 -9.27 8.22 2.21
CA VAL A 257 -10.56 7.59 2.46
C VAL A 257 -11.11 6.99 1.15
N PRO A 258 -11.97 5.96 1.18
CA PRO A 258 -12.70 5.46 0.01
C PRO A 258 -13.87 6.37 -0.35
N HIS A 259 -14.48 6.19 -1.53
CA HIS A 259 -15.67 6.96 -1.95
C HIS A 259 -16.85 6.78 -0.99
N ASP A 260 -17.05 5.58 -0.45
CA ASP A 260 -18.07 5.27 0.56
C ASP A 260 -17.56 5.43 2.01
N TRP A 261 -16.72 6.43 2.25
CA TRP A 261 -16.05 6.64 3.53
C TRP A 261 -16.98 6.73 4.75
N LYS A 262 -18.21 7.24 4.56
CA LYS A 262 -19.21 7.36 5.64
C LYS A 262 -19.68 6.02 6.21
N HIS A 263 -19.43 4.93 5.50
CA HIS A 263 -19.72 3.57 5.95
C HIS A 263 -18.45 2.77 6.26
N GLU A 264 -17.27 3.36 6.06
CA GLU A 264 -15.99 2.67 6.28
C GLU A 264 -15.58 2.71 7.76
N THR A 265 -15.40 1.53 8.33
CA THR A 265 -14.96 1.34 9.72
C THR A 265 -13.45 1.21 9.86
N ALA A 266 -12.70 1.10 8.76
CA ALA A 266 -11.24 1.10 8.82
C ALA A 266 -10.72 2.39 9.49
N GLY A 267 -9.60 2.26 10.19
CA GLY A 267 -9.05 3.37 10.97
C GLY A 267 -8.24 4.34 10.13
N LEU A 268 -8.33 5.61 10.50
CA LEU A 268 -7.50 6.72 10.02
C LEU A 268 -6.82 7.37 11.21
N TRP A 269 -5.50 7.57 11.13
CA TRP A 269 -4.71 8.29 12.15
C TRP A 269 -3.87 9.36 11.49
N ALA A 270 -3.82 10.53 12.11
CA ALA A 270 -3.01 11.67 11.68
C ALA A 270 -2.24 12.27 12.86
N ASP A 271 -1.03 12.75 12.59
CA ASP A 271 -0.18 13.44 13.56
C ASP A 271 0.44 14.67 12.90
N SER A 272 0.07 15.85 13.37
CA SER A 272 0.56 17.16 12.89
C SER A 272 1.67 17.74 13.78
N GLU A 273 1.98 17.13 14.94
CA GLU A 273 3.10 17.54 15.80
C GLU A 273 4.45 17.18 15.17
N LEU A 274 4.48 16.09 14.38
CA LEU A 274 5.71 15.61 13.75
C LEU A 274 6.10 16.46 12.54
N GLU A 275 7.40 16.73 12.41
CA GLU A 275 7.97 17.34 11.19
C GLU A 275 7.64 16.51 9.96
N GLU A 276 7.76 15.18 10.08
CA GLU A 276 7.40 14.22 9.03
C GLU A 276 6.81 12.95 9.63
N SER A 277 5.69 12.50 9.09
CA SER A 277 5.18 11.14 9.30
C SER A 277 4.95 10.45 7.96
N VAL A 278 5.32 9.17 7.88
CA VAL A 278 5.17 8.35 6.68
C VAL A 278 4.11 7.26 6.88
N PRO A 279 3.40 6.85 5.83
CA PRO A 279 2.24 5.99 5.98
C PRO A 279 2.61 4.54 6.29
N ILE A 280 1.79 3.95 7.15
CA ILE A 280 1.59 2.51 7.23
C ILE A 280 0.13 2.20 6.87
N ARG A 281 -0.09 1.11 6.13
CA ARG A 281 -1.41 0.75 5.60
C ARG A 281 -1.83 -0.65 5.98
N GLY A 282 -3.15 -0.91 5.88
CA GLY A 282 -3.73 -2.24 5.91
C GLY A 282 -4.10 -2.77 7.30
N SER A 283 -3.73 -2.07 8.40
CA SER A 283 -4.01 -2.53 9.76
C SER A 283 -3.12 -3.71 10.21
N SER A 284 -3.36 -4.26 11.38
CA SER A 284 -2.60 -5.38 11.95
C SER A 284 -3.51 -6.46 12.55
N PHE A 285 -2.89 -7.57 13.00
CA PHE A 285 -3.58 -8.73 13.59
C PHE A 285 -4.51 -8.42 14.78
N ASN A 286 -4.35 -7.27 15.40
CA ASN A 286 -5.16 -6.80 16.53
C ASN A 286 -5.94 -5.51 16.23
N GLY A 287 -6.13 -5.18 14.96
CA GLY A 287 -6.85 -3.98 14.51
C GLY A 287 -8.32 -3.96 14.88
N THR A 288 -8.91 -5.15 15.02
CA THR A 288 -10.31 -5.37 15.41
C THR A 288 -11.31 -4.51 14.61
N SER A 289 -12.09 -3.65 15.26
CA SER A 289 -13.06 -2.77 14.58
C SER A 289 -12.43 -1.70 13.69
N TYR A 290 -11.15 -1.34 13.93
CA TYR A 290 -10.37 -0.43 13.08
C TYR A 290 -9.66 -1.15 11.91
N GLY A 291 -9.85 -2.49 11.81
CA GLY A 291 -9.22 -3.29 10.76
C GLY A 291 -9.89 -3.10 9.41
N GLY A 292 -9.07 -3.01 8.37
CA GLY A 292 -9.51 -2.89 6.99
C GLY A 292 -8.34 -2.64 6.06
N ALA A 293 -8.43 -3.06 4.79
CA ALA A 293 -7.37 -2.82 3.81
C ALA A 293 -7.17 -1.31 3.57
N GLY A 294 -8.25 -0.51 3.65
CA GLY A 294 -8.20 0.94 3.53
C GLY A 294 -7.52 1.65 4.72
N ALA A 295 -7.30 0.96 5.86
CA ALA A 295 -6.74 1.59 7.06
C ALA A 295 -5.42 2.32 6.75
N LEU A 296 -5.32 3.57 7.21
CA LEU A 296 -4.18 4.46 6.99
C LEU A 296 -3.75 5.08 8.30
N ASN A 297 -2.44 4.98 8.60
CA ASN A 297 -1.88 5.59 9.78
C ASN A 297 -0.68 6.46 9.40
N LEU A 298 -0.80 7.76 9.65
CA LEU A 298 0.15 8.82 9.36
C LEU A 298 0.65 9.47 10.66
N ARG A 299 1.10 8.65 11.63
CA ARG A 299 1.58 9.13 12.92
C ARG A 299 2.97 8.59 13.31
N TYR A 300 3.68 8.04 12.37
CA TYR A 300 5.01 7.49 12.66
C TYR A 300 6.09 8.12 11.78
N PRO A 301 7.18 8.63 12.37
CA PRO A 301 8.34 9.07 11.61
C PRO A 301 9.04 7.86 10.96
N ARG A 302 9.73 8.09 9.87
CA ARG A 302 10.45 7.06 9.08
C ARG A 302 11.48 6.23 9.86
N SER A 303 11.97 6.77 10.98
CA SER A 303 12.95 6.10 11.85
C SER A 303 12.35 5.07 12.80
N ASN A 304 11.03 5.00 12.94
CA ASN A 304 10.40 4.08 13.86
C ASN A 304 10.58 2.62 13.46
N VAL A 305 10.84 1.79 14.48
CA VAL A 305 10.99 0.33 14.33
C VAL A 305 9.90 -0.34 15.17
N LEU A 306 8.84 -0.81 14.52
CA LEU A 306 7.61 -1.26 15.17
C LEU A 306 7.41 -2.78 14.99
N SER A 307 7.06 -3.48 16.06
CA SER A 307 6.89 -4.94 16.05
C SER A 307 5.64 -5.42 15.31
N PHE A 308 4.77 -4.51 14.92
CA PHE A 308 3.53 -4.76 14.19
C PHE A 308 3.55 -4.17 12.77
N VAL A 309 4.71 -3.70 12.31
CA VAL A 309 4.89 -3.15 10.95
C VAL A 309 5.86 -4.00 10.15
N SER A 310 5.44 -4.36 8.98
CA SER A 310 6.14 -5.11 7.94
C SER A 310 6.27 -4.26 6.67
N PHE A 311 6.50 -4.88 5.53
CA PHE A 311 6.59 -4.23 4.23
C PHE A 311 6.46 -5.24 3.10
N ARG A 312 6.21 -4.72 1.88
CA ARG A 312 6.30 -5.54 0.67
C ARG A 312 7.07 -4.82 -0.43
N SER A 313 7.79 -5.59 -1.23
CA SER A 313 8.49 -5.08 -2.40
C SER A 313 7.59 -5.07 -3.63
N ALA A 314 7.86 -4.15 -4.53
CA ALA A 314 7.31 -4.11 -5.85
C ALA A 314 8.43 -4.00 -6.90
N LEU A 315 8.08 -4.17 -8.17
CA LEU A 315 9.01 -4.15 -9.30
C LEU A 315 8.31 -3.51 -10.50
N PHE A 316 8.95 -2.58 -11.17
CA PHE A 316 8.52 -2.18 -12.51
C PHE A 316 9.47 -2.70 -13.59
N LEU A 317 8.92 -3.04 -14.72
CA LEU A 317 9.68 -3.46 -15.90
C LEU A 317 9.57 -2.38 -16.99
N GLU A 318 10.71 -1.97 -17.53
CA GLU A 318 10.77 -1.01 -18.64
C GLU A 318 10.74 -1.69 -20.01
N ASP A 319 10.97 -3.00 -20.06
CA ASP A 319 11.15 -3.78 -21.27
C ASP A 319 10.01 -4.77 -21.49
N TRP A 320 9.32 -4.65 -22.61
CA TRP A 320 8.26 -5.57 -23.01
C TRP A 320 8.74 -7.00 -23.28
N GLU A 321 10.00 -7.19 -23.65
CA GLU A 321 10.57 -8.53 -23.86
C GLU A 321 10.55 -9.32 -22.56
N LEU A 322 10.94 -8.70 -21.42
CA LEU A 322 10.86 -9.33 -20.10
C LEU A 322 9.43 -9.67 -19.70
N VAL A 323 8.46 -8.78 -19.95
CA VAL A 323 7.04 -9.06 -19.73
C VAL A 323 6.61 -10.28 -20.54
N THR A 324 7.01 -10.35 -21.81
CA THR A 324 6.67 -11.46 -22.70
C THR A 324 7.30 -12.79 -22.24
N GLU A 325 8.50 -12.78 -21.69
CA GLU A 325 9.15 -13.95 -21.12
C GLU A 325 8.38 -14.47 -19.90
N LEU A 326 7.98 -13.58 -18.97
CA LEU A 326 7.16 -13.92 -17.81
C LEU A 326 5.78 -14.48 -18.23
N LEU A 327 5.20 -13.96 -19.30
CA LEU A 327 3.93 -14.46 -19.83
C LEU A 327 4.06 -15.86 -20.46
N LYS A 328 5.19 -16.17 -21.14
CA LYS A 328 5.43 -17.47 -21.81
C LYS A 328 5.74 -18.60 -20.82
N ALA A 329 6.47 -18.32 -19.78
CA ALA A 329 6.98 -19.35 -18.86
C ALA A 329 5.90 -19.98 -17.96
N GLY A 330 4.64 -19.52 -18.03
CA GLY A 330 3.59 -19.99 -17.13
C GLY A 330 3.84 -19.56 -15.69
N ALA A 331 3.27 -20.29 -14.71
CA ALA A 331 3.44 -19.95 -13.29
C ALA A 331 4.90 -20.05 -12.76
N THR A 332 5.85 -20.41 -13.58
CA THR A 332 7.27 -20.63 -13.21
C THR A 332 8.20 -19.99 -14.24
N ALA A 333 8.27 -18.68 -14.27
CA ALA A 333 9.29 -18.00 -15.05
C ALA A 333 10.46 -17.53 -14.18
N HIS A 334 11.65 -17.75 -14.71
CA HIS A 334 12.88 -17.18 -14.19
C HIS A 334 13.15 -15.91 -15.00
N ALA A 335 13.18 -14.75 -14.37
CA ALA A 335 13.63 -13.50 -14.94
C ALA A 335 14.97 -13.09 -14.30
#